data_4a7d65f93852c185850f12cd7148d79c
#
_entry.id   4a7d65f93852c185850f12cd7148d79c
#
_cell.length_a   1.000
_cell.length_b   1.000
_cell.length_c   1.000
_cell.angle_alpha   90.00
_cell.angle_beta   90.00
_cell.angle_gamma   90.00
#
_symmetry.space_group_name_H-M   'P 1'
#
loop_
_entity.id
_entity.type
_entity.pdbx_description
1 polymer ?
#
loop_
_entity_poly.entity_id
_entity_poly.type
_entity_poly.pdbx_seq_one_letter_code
_entity_poly.pdbx_strand_id
1 'polypeptide(L)'
;MINGGTLAIYMGVKRLGQIIKQIESYTNEDYPIAIVFNASCYNEKIVIGHLSTIEEQLASQNLEGHPGICILGNILDDSNRTLLNNNEIDKGNLYLIKGDKERAIAKAETLYDEGIQCLIDFDHSYHISQQNVYNEMIQHKSIKTIYV
;
A
#
# COMPACT_ATOMS: atom_id res chain seq x y z
N MET A 1 8.94 -19.22 -13.37
CA MET A 1 8.27 -18.18 -14.17
C MET A 1 8.28 -18.44 -15.67
N ILE A 2 8.98 -19.45 -16.12
CA ILE A 2 9.05 -19.89 -17.53
C ILE A 2 7.64 -20.12 -18.17
N ASN A 3 6.59 -20.21 -17.36
CA ASN A 3 5.20 -20.43 -17.79
C ASN A 3 4.25 -19.26 -17.44
N GLY A 4 4.74 -18.04 -17.28
CA GLY A 4 3.88 -16.87 -17.05
C GLY A 4 3.28 -16.76 -15.64
N GLY A 5 3.90 -17.37 -14.64
CA GLY A 5 3.45 -17.30 -13.25
C GLY A 5 3.73 -15.95 -12.59
N THR A 6 2.99 -15.65 -11.52
CA THR A 6 3.22 -14.50 -10.64
C THR A 6 3.95 -14.96 -9.38
N LEU A 7 4.99 -14.23 -8.98
CA LEU A 7 5.71 -14.46 -7.73
C LEU A 7 5.39 -13.33 -6.75
N ALA A 8 4.86 -13.67 -5.58
CA ALA A 8 4.68 -12.73 -4.49
C ALA A 8 5.68 -13.04 -3.36
N ILE A 9 6.44 -12.04 -2.94
CA ILE A 9 7.49 -12.17 -1.94
C ILE A 9 7.17 -11.25 -0.77
N TYR A 10 6.84 -11.85 0.35
CA TYR A 10 6.59 -11.14 1.61
C TYR A 10 7.92 -10.83 2.30
N MET A 11 8.02 -9.64 2.88
CA MET A 11 9.20 -9.17 3.62
C MET A 11 10.51 -9.19 2.81
N GLY A 12 10.40 -9.18 1.46
CA GLY A 12 11.54 -9.28 0.55
C GLY A 12 12.32 -7.99 0.34
N VAL A 13 11.76 -6.83 0.70
CA VAL A 13 12.33 -5.51 0.35
C VAL A 13 13.77 -5.34 0.84
N LYS A 14 14.07 -5.74 2.08
CA LYS A 14 15.43 -5.65 2.64
C LYS A 14 16.47 -6.51 1.93
N ARG A 15 16.03 -7.52 1.20
CA ARG A 15 16.89 -8.46 0.46
C ARG A 15 16.66 -8.39 -1.06
N LEU A 16 16.03 -7.31 -1.51
CA LEU A 16 15.59 -7.19 -2.89
C LEU A 16 16.72 -7.43 -3.88
N GLY A 17 17.86 -6.79 -3.70
CA GLY A 17 19.00 -6.98 -4.59
C GLY A 17 19.56 -8.40 -4.62
N GLN A 18 19.47 -9.15 -3.52
CA GLN A 18 19.84 -10.57 -3.51
C GLN A 18 18.82 -11.41 -4.29
N ILE A 19 17.53 -11.09 -4.12
CA ILE A 19 16.43 -11.75 -4.81
C ILE A 19 16.52 -11.51 -6.32
N ILE A 20 16.77 -10.27 -6.73
CA ILE A 20 16.95 -9.89 -8.13
C ILE A 20 18.08 -10.71 -8.75
N LYS A 21 19.27 -10.70 -8.15
CA LYS A 21 20.43 -11.46 -8.63
C LYS A 21 20.14 -12.95 -8.73
N GLN A 22 19.38 -13.49 -7.79
CA GLN A 22 18.98 -14.89 -7.84
C GLN A 22 18.03 -15.17 -9.02
N ILE A 23 17.05 -14.29 -9.28
CA ILE A 23 16.15 -14.43 -10.41
C ILE A 23 16.92 -14.31 -11.74
N GLU A 24 17.77 -13.32 -11.87
CA GLU A 24 18.62 -13.11 -13.05
C GLU A 24 19.56 -14.29 -13.35
N SER A 25 19.93 -15.07 -12.33
CA SER A 25 20.73 -16.30 -12.53
C SER A 25 19.95 -17.42 -13.23
N TYR A 26 18.59 -17.35 -13.25
CA TYR A 26 17.73 -18.35 -13.86
C TYR A 26 17.08 -17.87 -15.17
N THR A 27 17.10 -16.60 -15.47
CA THR A 27 16.44 -16.03 -16.64
C THR A 27 17.16 -14.75 -17.07
N ASN A 28 17.15 -14.50 -18.38
CA ASN A 28 17.65 -13.24 -18.96
C ASN A 28 16.50 -12.24 -19.21
N GLU A 29 15.28 -12.56 -18.77
CA GLU A 29 14.12 -11.68 -18.95
C GLU A 29 14.08 -10.63 -17.85
N ASP A 30 13.88 -9.38 -18.24
CA ASP A 30 13.70 -8.25 -17.33
C ASP A 30 12.23 -8.13 -16.93
N TYR A 31 11.81 -8.98 -15.98
CA TYR A 31 10.42 -9.04 -15.54
C TYR A 31 9.94 -7.74 -14.88
N PRO A 32 8.68 -7.37 -15.12
CA PRO A 32 8.06 -6.29 -14.38
C PRO A 32 7.88 -6.67 -12.91
N ILE A 33 8.10 -5.71 -12.04
CA ILE A 33 7.99 -5.83 -10.58
C ILE A 33 7.22 -4.65 -10.00
N ALA A 34 6.34 -4.93 -9.05
CA ALA A 34 5.71 -3.93 -8.21
C ALA A 34 6.07 -4.19 -6.75
N ILE A 35 6.33 -3.12 -6.01
CA ILE A 35 6.52 -3.18 -4.56
C ILE A 35 5.45 -2.34 -3.91
N VAL A 36 4.62 -2.98 -3.11
CA VAL A 36 3.52 -2.35 -2.38
C VAL A 36 3.95 -2.20 -0.93
N PHE A 37 4.23 -0.97 -0.53
CA PHE A 37 4.57 -0.59 0.84
C PHE A 37 3.31 -0.26 1.62
N ASN A 38 3.27 -0.66 2.89
CA ASN A 38 2.14 -0.40 3.80
C ASN A 38 0.79 -0.78 3.16
N ALA A 39 0.74 -1.93 2.48
CA ALA A 39 -0.45 -2.40 1.78
C ALA A 39 -1.69 -2.31 2.66
N SER A 40 -2.77 -1.76 2.11
CA SER A 40 -4.05 -1.49 2.79
C SER A 40 -3.97 -0.47 3.94
N CYS A 41 -2.88 0.29 4.06
CA CYS A 41 -2.78 1.40 5.00
C CYS A 41 -3.00 2.74 4.28
N TYR A 42 -3.41 3.77 5.03
CA TYR A 42 -3.61 5.12 4.49
C TYR A 42 -2.37 5.71 3.79
N ASN A 43 -1.19 5.24 4.16
CA ASN A 43 0.10 5.62 3.59
C ASN A 43 0.66 4.55 2.64
N GLU A 44 -0.22 3.77 2.01
CA GLU A 44 0.17 2.81 0.98
C GLU A 44 0.92 3.52 -0.16
N LYS A 45 2.03 2.94 -0.57
CA LYS A 45 2.78 3.37 -1.74
C LYS A 45 3.10 2.19 -2.64
N ILE A 46 2.93 2.40 -3.93
CA ILE A 46 3.25 1.39 -4.94
C ILE A 46 4.37 1.93 -5.81
N VAL A 47 5.45 1.16 -5.93
CA VAL A 47 6.56 1.44 -6.84
C VAL A 47 6.57 0.34 -7.90
N ILE A 48 6.45 0.72 -9.17
CA ILE A 48 6.40 -0.21 -10.30
C ILE A 48 7.60 0.05 -11.20
N GLY A 49 8.28 -1.01 -11.59
CA GLY A 49 9.44 -0.96 -12.47
C GLY A 49 9.74 -2.33 -13.07
N HIS A 50 10.98 -2.52 -13.45
CA HIS A 50 11.52 -3.81 -13.90
C HIS A 50 12.65 -4.23 -12.97
N LEU A 51 13.05 -5.48 -13.01
CA LEU A 51 14.15 -5.99 -12.18
C LEU A 51 15.40 -5.12 -12.31
N SER A 52 15.73 -4.67 -13.53
CA SER A 52 16.88 -3.82 -13.83
C SER A 52 16.83 -2.41 -13.25
N THR A 53 15.63 -1.88 -12.93
CA THR A 53 15.45 -0.45 -12.58
C THR A 53 14.88 -0.23 -11.19
N ILE A 54 14.29 -1.24 -10.58
CA ILE A 54 13.51 -1.08 -9.35
C ILE A 54 14.37 -0.60 -8.16
N GLU A 55 15.63 -1.05 -8.04
CA GLU A 55 16.51 -0.64 -6.95
C GLU A 55 16.84 0.86 -7.03
N GLU A 56 17.08 1.38 -8.23
CA GLU A 56 17.34 2.81 -8.45
C GLU A 56 16.10 3.66 -8.13
N GLN A 57 14.93 3.19 -8.56
CA GLN A 57 13.66 3.85 -8.25
C GLN A 57 13.37 3.90 -6.76
N LEU A 58 13.71 2.84 -6.01
CA LEU A 58 13.55 2.81 -4.56
C LEU A 58 14.54 3.72 -3.84
N ALA A 59 15.79 3.79 -4.31
CA ALA A 59 16.81 4.65 -3.71
C ALA A 59 16.42 6.13 -3.73
N SER A 60 15.59 6.55 -4.69
CA SER A 60 15.06 7.90 -4.79
C SER A 60 13.91 8.19 -3.81
N GLN A 61 13.36 7.16 -3.16
CA GLN A 61 12.22 7.26 -2.28
C GLN A 61 12.61 6.89 -0.84
N ASN A 62 12.26 7.72 0.12
CA ASN A 62 12.58 7.51 1.53
C ASN A 62 11.64 6.45 2.15
N LEU A 63 11.79 5.18 1.71
CA LEU A 63 10.94 4.04 2.09
C LEU A 63 11.68 2.98 2.92
N GLU A 64 12.89 3.29 3.40
CA GLU A 64 13.65 2.36 4.24
C GLU A 64 12.90 2.02 5.52
N GLY A 65 12.85 0.72 5.83
CA GLY A 65 12.21 0.21 7.05
C GLY A 65 10.70 -0.02 6.95
N HIS A 66 10.03 0.46 5.89
CA HIS A 66 8.62 0.18 5.69
C HIS A 66 8.40 -1.28 5.25
N PRO A 67 7.34 -1.96 5.77
CA PRO A 67 6.98 -3.28 5.31
C PRO A 67 6.48 -3.21 3.86
N GLY A 68 6.94 -4.14 3.03
CA GLY A 68 6.55 -4.19 1.62
C GLY A 68 6.39 -5.62 1.12
N ILE A 69 5.51 -5.76 0.14
CA ILE A 69 5.28 -6.98 -0.63
C ILE A 69 5.80 -6.73 -2.05
N CYS A 70 6.68 -7.61 -2.53
CA CYS A 70 7.13 -7.57 -3.91
C CYS A 70 6.26 -8.52 -4.75
N ILE A 71 5.72 -8.03 -5.85
CA ILE A 71 4.95 -8.82 -6.82
C ILE A 71 5.72 -8.77 -8.13
N LEU A 72 5.99 -9.92 -8.71
CA LEU A 72 6.81 -10.08 -9.91
C LEU A 72 6.09 -10.94 -10.93
N GLY A 73 6.13 -10.57 -12.20
CA GLY A 73 5.61 -11.35 -13.32
C GLY A 73 4.72 -10.56 -14.26
N ASN A 74 4.33 -11.21 -15.35
CA ASN A 74 3.60 -10.59 -16.47
C ASN A 74 2.18 -10.09 -16.11
N ILE A 75 1.69 -10.38 -14.89
CA ILE A 75 0.46 -9.76 -14.38
C ILE A 75 0.59 -8.23 -14.29
N LEU A 76 1.82 -7.73 -14.24
CA LEU A 76 2.13 -6.30 -14.15
C LEU A 76 2.35 -5.63 -15.52
N ASP A 77 2.14 -6.35 -16.63
CA ASP A 77 2.24 -5.79 -17.97
C ASP A 77 1.27 -4.63 -18.18
N ASP A 78 1.56 -3.76 -19.13
CA ASP A 78 0.88 -2.47 -19.34
C ASP A 78 -0.65 -2.59 -19.47
N SER A 79 -1.16 -3.71 -19.96
CA SER A 79 -2.60 -3.99 -20.02
C SER A 79 -3.26 -4.07 -18.63
N ASN A 80 -2.51 -4.46 -17.61
CA ASN A 80 -2.97 -4.61 -16.22
C ASN A 80 -2.58 -3.41 -15.34
N ARG A 81 -1.62 -2.58 -15.78
CA ARG A 81 -1.21 -1.35 -15.06
C ARG A 81 -2.34 -0.37 -14.88
N THR A 82 -3.29 -0.32 -15.81
CA THR A 82 -4.47 0.56 -15.71
C THR A 82 -5.28 0.27 -14.45
N LEU A 83 -5.33 -0.97 -13.99
CA LEU A 83 -6.02 -1.36 -12.76
C LEU A 83 -5.27 -0.88 -11.49
N LEU A 84 -3.94 -0.73 -11.56
CA LEU A 84 -3.14 -0.22 -10.46
C LEU A 84 -3.08 1.31 -10.43
N ASN A 85 -3.21 1.96 -11.58
CA ASN A 85 -3.15 3.42 -11.72
C ASN A 85 -4.50 4.11 -11.56
N ASN A 86 -5.62 3.40 -11.73
CA ASN A 86 -6.97 3.97 -11.58
C ASN A 86 -7.34 4.35 -10.14
N ASN A 87 -6.46 4.08 -9.20
CA ASN A 87 -6.56 4.57 -7.85
C ASN A 87 -5.77 5.88 -7.68
N GLU A 88 -6.07 6.92 -8.45
CA GLU A 88 -5.88 8.32 -8.03
C GLU A 88 -6.90 8.73 -6.94
N ILE A 89 -7.22 7.77 -6.09
CA ILE A 89 -7.91 8.04 -4.86
C ILE A 89 -6.92 8.84 -4.02
N ASP A 90 -7.41 9.81 -3.33
CA ASP A 90 -6.76 10.74 -2.40
C ASP A 90 -5.76 10.05 -1.47
N LYS A 91 -4.76 9.39 -2.10
CA LYS A 91 -3.73 8.56 -1.48
C LYS A 91 -2.86 9.46 -0.64
N GLY A 92 -3.03 9.38 0.67
CA GLY A 92 -2.28 10.16 1.64
C GLY A 92 -3.15 11.04 2.53
N ASN A 93 -4.45 11.13 2.29
CA ASN A 93 -5.38 11.70 3.26
C ASN A 93 -6.07 10.60 4.05
N LEU A 94 -5.99 10.70 5.37
CA LEU A 94 -6.77 9.89 6.28
C LEU A 94 -8.03 10.67 6.67
N TYR A 95 -9.18 10.06 6.56
CA TYR A 95 -10.44 10.67 7.00
C TYR A 95 -10.80 10.16 8.39
N LEU A 96 -11.17 11.08 9.28
CA LEU A 96 -11.68 10.78 10.60
C LEU A 96 -13.17 11.08 10.62
N ILE A 97 -14.00 10.05 10.77
CA ILE A 97 -15.45 10.18 10.82
C ILE A 97 -15.89 10.23 12.27
N LYS A 98 -16.57 11.30 12.66
CA LYS A 98 -17.07 11.53 14.01
C LYS A 98 -18.58 11.65 14.02
N GLY A 99 -19.23 11.02 14.99
CA GLY A 99 -20.66 11.15 15.18
C GLY A 99 -21.36 9.88 15.64
N ASP A 100 -22.61 9.72 15.21
CA ASP A 100 -23.40 8.54 15.53
C ASP A 100 -22.80 7.29 14.90
N LYS A 101 -22.79 6.19 15.65
CA LYS A 101 -22.13 4.95 15.24
C LYS A 101 -22.63 4.40 13.90
N GLU A 102 -23.94 4.34 13.73
CA GLU A 102 -24.54 3.75 12.53
C GLU A 102 -24.28 4.61 11.29
N ARG A 103 -24.40 5.92 11.45
CA ARG A 103 -24.08 6.89 10.39
C ARG A 103 -22.61 6.89 10.04
N ALA A 104 -21.74 6.80 11.04
CA ALA A 104 -20.30 6.77 10.85
C ALA A 104 -19.85 5.51 10.08
N ILE A 105 -20.44 4.35 10.41
CA ILE A 105 -20.19 3.10 9.68
C ILE A 105 -20.69 3.22 8.24
N ALA A 106 -21.90 3.65 8.00
CA ALA A 106 -22.46 3.79 6.65
C ALA A 106 -21.64 4.77 5.79
N LYS A 107 -21.15 5.87 6.40
CA LYS A 107 -20.25 6.80 5.71
C LYS A 107 -18.89 6.19 5.41
N ALA A 108 -18.35 5.39 6.34
CA ALA A 108 -17.08 4.70 6.15
C ALA A 108 -17.16 3.67 5.00
N GLU A 109 -18.25 2.91 4.92
CA GLU A 109 -18.51 1.96 3.84
C GLU A 109 -18.55 2.68 2.48
N THR A 110 -19.28 3.80 2.40
CA THR A 110 -19.32 4.61 1.17
C THR A 110 -17.92 5.08 0.74
N LEU A 111 -17.12 5.57 1.68
CA LEU A 111 -15.75 6.01 1.40
C LEU A 111 -14.84 4.85 1.02
N TYR A 112 -15.03 3.70 1.65
CA TYR A 112 -14.27 2.49 1.32
C TYR A 112 -14.55 2.02 -0.11
N ASP A 113 -15.80 2.06 -0.56
CA ASP A 113 -16.18 1.73 -1.94
C ASP A 113 -15.55 2.70 -2.96
N GLU A 114 -15.31 3.94 -2.54
CA GLU A 114 -14.53 4.94 -3.29
C GLU A 114 -13.03 4.74 -3.14
N GLY A 115 -12.57 3.73 -2.35
CA GLY A 115 -11.19 3.41 -2.04
C GLY A 115 -10.51 4.38 -1.07
N ILE A 116 -11.27 5.17 -0.37
CA ILE A 116 -10.79 6.14 0.63
C ILE A 116 -10.70 5.46 1.99
N GLN A 117 -9.54 5.57 2.64
CA GLN A 117 -9.36 5.02 3.98
C GLN A 117 -9.82 6.01 5.05
N CYS A 118 -10.49 5.49 6.08
CA CYS A 118 -10.99 6.29 7.17
C CYS A 118 -10.86 5.60 8.53
N LEU A 119 -10.83 6.42 9.58
CA LEU A 119 -11.00 6.03 10.96
C LEU A 119 -12.38 6.47 11.43
N ILE A 120 -13.00 5.70 12.33
CA ILE A 120 -14.28 6.03 12.93
C ILE A 120 -14.05 6.33 14.41
N ASP A 121 -14.52 7.49 14.85
CA ASP A 121 -14.46 7.94 16.25
C ASP A 121 -15.88 8.11 16.80
N PHE A 122 -16.46 7.00 17.26
CA PHE A 122 -17.80 6.99 17.88
C PHE A 122 -17.78 6.50 19.34
N ASP A 123 -16.72 5.83 19.77
CA ASP A 123 -16.57 5.32 21.13
C ASP A 123 -15.10 5.37 21.54
N HIS A 124 -14.84 5.92 22.72
CA HIS A 124 -13.48 6.03 23.28
C HIS A 124 -13.05 4.81 24.11
N SER A 125 -13.79 3.72 24.06
CA SER A 125 -13.53 2.50 24.83
C SER A 125 -12.48 1.58 24.22
N TYR A 126 -11.52 2.10 23.49
CA TYR A 126 -10.44 1.31 22.92
C TYR A 126 -9.51 0.73 23.98
N HIS A 127 -9.06 -0.50 23.77
CA HIS A 127 -7.94 -1.04 24.53
C HIS A 127 -6.71 -0.10 24.41
N ILE A 128 -5.90 0.03 25.45
CA ILE A 128 -4.80 0.99 25.50
C ILE A 128 -3.83 0.88 24.32
N SER A 129 -3.59 -0.31 23.82
CA SER A 129 -2.75 -0.53 22.64
C SER A 129 -3.38 0.04 21.35
N GLN A 130 -4.69 -0.08 21.20
CA GLN A 130 -5.44 0.49 20.08
C GLN A 130 -5.52 2.01 20.20
N GLN A 131 -5.67 2.53 21.42
CA GLN A 131 -5.70 3.96 21.68
C GLN A 131 -4.37 4.63 21.31
N ASN A 132 -3.24 3.99 21.57
CA ASN A 132 -1.93 4.51 21.17
C ASN A 132 -1.82 4.60 19.64
N VAL A 133 -2.20 3.55 18.92
CA VAL A 133 -2.21 3.54 17.45
C VAL A 133 -3.18 4.60 16.91
N TYR A 134 -4.37 4.71 17.47
CA TYR A 134 -5.35 5.71 17.10
C TYR A 134 -4.80 7.14 17.30
N ASN A 135 -4.22 7.42 18.46
CA ASN A 135 -3.64 8.73 18.76
C ASN A 135 -2.48 9.09 17.81
N GLU A 136 -1.67 8.12 17.46
CA GLU A 136 -0.57 8.29 16.51
C GLU A 136 -1.12 8.62 15.11
N MET A 137 -2.15 7.91 14.67
CA MET A 137 -2.80 8.14 13.38
C MET A 137 -3.49 9.50 13.30
N ILE A 138 -4.21 9.94 14.35
CA ILE A 138 -4.92 11.23 14.36
C ILE A 138 -3.97 12.44 14.45
N GLN A 139 -2.71 12.25 14.85
CA GLN A 139 -1.69 13.29 14.81
C GLN A 139 -1.14 13.54 13.41
N HIS A 140 -1.49 12.72 12.45
CA HIS A 140 -1.05 12.87 11.06
C HIS A 140 -1.62 14.17 10.45
N LYS A 141 -0.74 14.98 9.85
CA LYS A 141 -1.10 16.31 9.34
C LYS A 141 -2.15 16.33 8.22
N SER A 142 -2.38 15.18 7.58
CA SER A 142 -3.30 15.03 6.43
C SER A 142 -4.70 14.52 6.81
N ILE A 143 -5.05 14.52 8.11
CA ILE A 143 -6.39 14.07 8.52
C ILE A 143 -7.45 15.10 8.16
N LYS A 144 -8.48 14.65 7.44
CA LYS A 144 -9.72 15.41 7.20
C LYS A 144 -10.82 14.85 8.08
N THR A 145 -11.50 15.68 8.86
CA THR A 145 -12.59 15.25 9.74
C THR A 145 -13.95 15.42 9.06
N ILE A 146 -14.77 14.38 9.10
CA ILE A 146 -16.16 14.35 8.63
C ILE A 146 -17.04 14.13 9.85
N TYR A 147 -18.06 14.96 10.01
CA TYR A 147 -19.08 14.83 11.06
C TYR A 147 -20.38 14.27 10.46
N VAL A 148 -20.98 13.25 11.09
CA VAL A 148 -22.20 12.57 10.65
C VAL A 148 -23.22 12.43 11.77
#